data_660ebe763051d0fc8409885cabe4430c
#
_entry.id   660ebe763051d0fc8409885cabe4430c
#
_cell.length_a   1.000
_cell.length_b   1.000
_cell.length_c   1.000
_cell.angle_alpha   90.00
_cell.angle_beta   90.00
_cell.angle_gamma   90.00
#
_symmetry.space_group_name_H-M   'P 1'
#
loop_
_entity.id
_entity.type
_entity.pdbx_description
1 polymer ?
#
loop_
_entity_poly.entity_id
_entity_poly.type
_entity_poly.pdbx_seq_one_letter_code
_entity_poly.pdbx_strand_id
1 'polypeptide(L)'
;MTVLVVDDQSNVVGGIISGVHWSDIGVTKVIPAYNAYEAKQILLTQRVDIMLCDIEMPVENGLALFRWVREQGLDTECIFLTAHADFYYAKEAVRLGGFDYILQPARYEDIQASVLRAIHK
;
A
#
# COMPACT_ATOMS: atom_id res chain seq x y z
N MET A 1 -15.12 0.62 1.73
CA MET A 1 -13.67 0.65 2.05
C MET A 1 -12.93 1.33 0.91
N THR A 2 -11.96 2.14 1.24
CA THR A 2 -11.12 2.87 0.28
C THR A 2 -9.69 2.35 0.36
N VAL A 3 -9.11 2.04 -0.79
CA VAL A 3 -7.73 1.57 -0.92
C VAL A 3 -6.92 2.59 -1.72
N LEU A 4 -5.74 2.91 -1.24
CA LEU A 4 -4.76 3.77 -1.92
C LEU A 4 -3.64 2.89 -2.45
N VAL A 5 -3.32 3.01 -3.74
CA VAL A 5 -2.23 2.26 -4.37
C VAL A 5 -1.12 3.23 -4.71
N VAL A 6 0.05 3.04 -4.09
CA VAL A 6 1.19 3.96 -4.22
C VAL A 6 2.38 3.25 -4.86
N ASP A 7 2.78 3.68 -6.04
CA ASP A 7 3.95 3.16 -6.76
C ASP A 7 4.36 4.19 -7.80
N ASP A 8 5.67 4.39 -7.98
CA ASP A 8 6.17 5.36 -8.96
C ASP A 8 6.07 4.84 -10.41
N GLN A 9 5.78 3.56 -10.59
CA GLN A 9 5.58 2.96 -11.92
C GLN A 9 4.09 2.89 -12.23
N SER A 10 3.63 3.72 -13.16
CA SER A 10 2.21 3.84 -13.48
C SER A 10 1.62 2.53 -14.02
N ASN A 11 2.43 1.71 -14.72
CA ASN A 11 1.96 0.42 -15.22
C ASN A 11 1.69 -0.57 -14.08
N VAL A 12 2.46 -0.49 -13.00
CA VAL A 12 2.23 -1.34 -11.81
C VAL A 12 0.92 -0.93 -11.13
N VAL A 13 0.72 0.37 -10.92
CA VAL A 13 -0.52 0.90 -10.33
C VAL A 13 -1.72 0.50 -11.18
N GLY A 14 -1.65 0.73 -12.49
CA GLY A 14 -2.74 0.39 -13.41
C GLY A 14 -3.05 -1.10 -13.43
N GLY A 15 -2.00 -1.94 -13.39
CA GLY A 15 -2.17 -3.39 -13.33
C GLY A 15 -2.89 -3.86 -12.08
N ILE A 16 -2.52 -3.32 -10.92
CA ILE A 16 -3.16 -3.68 -9.65
C ILE A 16 -4.63 -3.23 -9.65
N ILE A 17 -4.88 -1.99 -10.07
CA ILE A 17 -6.25 -1.45 -10.08
C ILE A 17 -7.14 -2.27 -11.02
N SER A 18 -6.62 -2.70 -12.18
CA SER A 18 -7.40 -3.49 -13.15
C SER A 18 -7.48 -4.96 -12.79
N GLY A 19 -6.45 -5.51 -12.15
CA GLY A 19 -6.32 -6.95 -11.95
C GLY A 19 -6.99 -7.49 -10.68
N VAL A 20 -7.10 -6.69 -9.65
CA VAL A 20 -7.76 -7.09 -8.41
C VAL A 20 -9.26 -6.90 -8.54
N HIS A 21 -10.04 -7.88 -8.07
CA HIS A 21 -11.51 -7.83 -8.12
C HIS A 21 -12.02 -7.15 -6.83
N TRP A 22 -11.96 -5.83 -6.82
CA TRP A 22 -12.22 -5.03 -5.63
C TRP A 22 -13.62 -5.18 -5.08
N SER A 23 -14.63 -5.26 -5.95
CA SER A 23 -16.02 -5.41 -5.51
C SER A 23 -16.26 -6.72 -4.76
N ASP A 24 -15.48 -7.76 -5.08
CA ASP A 24 -15.61 -9.07 -4.42
C ASP A 24 -15.16 -9.03 -2.97
N ILE A 25 -14.39 -8.02 -2.58
CA ILE A 25 -13.87 -7.91 -1.21
C ILE A 25 -14.36 -6.64 -0.49
N GLY A 26 -15.37 -5.98 -1.03
CA GLY A 26 -16.01 -4.85 -0.36
C GLY A 26 -15.27 -3.53 -0.49
N VAL A 27 -14.37 -3.42 -1.45
CA VAL A 27 -13.68 -2.15 -1.73
C VAL A 27 -14.45 -1.40 -2.79
N THR A 28 -14.89 -0.20 -2.46
CA THR A 28 -15.72 0.62 -3.34
C THR A 28 -14.95 1.74 -4.04
N LYS A 29 -13.76 2.08 -3.53
CA LYS A 29 -12.96 3.17 -4.09
C LYS A 29 -11.49 2.80 -4.05
N VAL A 30 -10.81 2.93 -5.19
CA VAL A 30 -9.37 2.69 -5.32
C VAL A 30 -8.74 3.93 -5.93
N ILE A 31 -7.74 4.48 -5.25
CA ILE A 31 -7.12 5.76 -5.62
C ILE A 31 -5.65 5.51 -5.93
N PRO A 32 -5.15 5.98 -7.08
CA PRO A 32 -3.73 5.89 -7.40
C PRO A 32 -2.94 7.06 -6.82
N ALA A 33 -1.68 6.80 -6.44
CA ALA A 33 -0.69 7.82 -6.16
C ALA A 33 0.65 7.35 -6.70
N TYR A 34 1.42 8.25 -7.26
CA TYR A 34 2.65 7.88 -7.98
C TYR A 34 3.92 8.32 -7.25
N ASN A 35 3.77 8.89 -6.07
CA ASN A 35 4.88 9.23 -5.18
C ASN A 35 4.33 9.52 -3.77
N ALA A 36 5.25 9.69 -2.82
CA ALA A 36 4.86 9.92 -1.43
C ALA A 36 4.12 11.23 -1.23
N TYR A 37 4.48 12.28 -1.99
CA TYR A 37 3.82 13.58 -1.89
C TYR A 37 2.33 13.45 -2.25
N GLU A 38 2.02 12.83 -3.38
CA GLU A 38 0.62 12.60 -3.80
C GLU A 38 -0.13 11.77 -2.78
N ALA A 39 0.51 10.72 -2.25
CA ALA A 39 -0.11 9.86 -1.24
C ALA A 39 -0.46 10.66 0.02
N LYS A 40 0.44 11.52 0.48
CA LYS A 40 0.20 12.35 1.66
C LYS A 40 -0.98 13.30 1.47
N GLN A 41 -1.10 13.90 0.28
CA GLN A 41 -2.23 14.79 -0.01
C GLN A 41 -3.56 14.04 0.07
N ILE A 42 -3.60 12.83 -0.46
CA ILE A 42 -4.80 11.99 -0.40
C ILE A 42 -5.11 11.61 1.04
N LEU A 43 -4.09 11.16 1.79
CA LEU A 43 -4.26 10.70 3.17
C LEU A 43 -4.72 11.82 4.11
N LEU A 44 -4.36 13.07 3.81
CA LEU A 44 -4.77 14.23 4.62
C LEU A 44 -6.18 14.71 4.30
N THR A 45 -6.73 14.38 3.14
CA THR A 45 -7.99 14.94 2.67
C THR A 45 -9.15 13.96 2.68
N GLN A 46 -8.88 12.66 2.81
CA GLN A 46 -9.94 11.67 2.85
C GLN A 46 -9.51 10.43 3.62
N ARG A 47 -10.49 9.68 4.09
CA ARG A 47 -10.21 8.45 4.82
C ARG A 47 -9.72 7.38 3.85
N VAL A 48 -8.58 6.79 4.17
CA VAL A 48 -8.03 5.64 3.46
C VAL A 48 -7.93 4.48 4.46
N ASP A 49 -8.57 3.37 4.14
CA ASP A 49 -8.59 2.22 5.04
C ASP A 49 -7.33 1.37 4.88
N ILE A 50 -6.88 1.17 3.65
CA ILE A 50 -5.72 0.34 3.34
C ILE A 50 -4.87 1.02 2.28
N MET A 51 -3.55 0.98 2.48
CA MET A 51 -2.58 1.49 1.52
C MET A 51 -1.72 0.33 1.03
N LEU A 52 -1.71 0.11 -0.29
CA LEU A 52 -0.75 -0.77 -0.96
C LEU A 52 0.41 0.13 -1.38
N CYS A 53 1.59 -0.10 -0.85
CA CYS A 53 2.68 0.85 -1.02
C CYS A 53 3.98 0.17 -1.44
N ASP A 54 4.52 0.60 -2.57
CA ASP A 54 5.87 0.22 -3.00
C ASP A 54 6.90 0.81 -2.03
N ILE A 55 7.95 0.05 -1.74
CA ILE A 55 9.02 0.53 -0.88
C ILE A 55 10.01 1.40 -1.66
N GLU A 56 10.48 0.90 -2.82
CA GLU A 56 11.54 1.59 -3.58
C GLU A 56 10.96 2.68 -4.46
N MET A 57 10.78 3.87 -3.89
CA MET A 57 10.36 5.06 -4.65
C MET A 57 11.40 6.16 -4.51
N PRO A 58 11.59 6.99 -5.57
CA PRO A 58 12.52 8.12 -5.48
C PRO A 58 12.06 9.14 -4.45
N VAL A 59 13.01 9.88 -3.90
CA VAL A 59 12.84 10.99 -2.95
C VAL A 59 12.40 10.51 -1.57
N GLU A 60 11.24 9.87 -1.47
CA GLU A 60 10.76 9.32 -0.20
C GLU A 60 10.22 7.91 -0.45
N ASN A 61 10.81 6.91 0.22
CA ASN A 61 10.41 5.52 0.04
C ASN A 61 9.15 5.19 0.84
N GLY A 62 8.60 3.99 0.60
CA GLY A 62 7.36 3.57 1.22
C GLY A 62 7.44 3.41 2.73
N LEU A 63 8.60 3.04 3.26
CA LEU A 63 8.79 2.91 4.72
C LEU A 63 8.72 4.28 5.38
N ALA A 64 9.37 5.28 4.79
CA ALA A 64 9.32 6.65 5.31
C ALA A 64 7.91 7.21 5.21
N LEU A 65 7.19 6.93 4.13
CA LEU A 65 5.79 7.34 3.99
C LEU A 65 4.93 6.74 5.09
N PHE A 66 5.07 5.45 5.36
CA PHE A 66 4.26 4.80 6.39
C PHE A 66 4.62 5.28 7.79
N ARG A 67 5.89 5.57 8.05
CA ARG A 67 6.29 6.20 9.31
C ARG A 67 5.54 7.53 9.49
N TRP A 68 5.49 8.34 8.43
CA TRP A 68 4.74 9.60 8.46
C TRP A 68 3.25 9.37 8.75
N VAL A 69 2.65 8.34 8.14
CA VAL A 69 1.23 7.99 8.38
C VAL A 69 1.00 7.74 9.88
N ARG A 70 1.88 6.98 10.52
CA ARG A 70 1.77 6.69 11.96
C ARG A 70 2.00 7.94 12.80
N GLU A 71 2.93 8.80 12.41
CA GLU A 71 3.19 10.06 13.13
C GLU A 71 1.99 11.01 13.07
N GLN A 72 1.21 10.94 12.01
CA GLN A 72 -0.01 11.74 11.88
C GLN A 72 -1.18 11.17 12.69
N GLY A 73 -1.01 10.02 13.30
CA GLY A 73 -2.10 9.38 14.05
C GLY A 73 -3.16 8.75 13.17
N LEU A 74 -2.86 8.51 11.90
CA LEU A 74 -3.79 7.85 10.98
C LEU A 74 -3.77 6.35 11.21
N ASP A 75 -4.94 5.72 11.11
CA ASP A 75 -5.08 4.28 11.36
C ASP A 75 -5.11 3.44 10.07
N THR A 76 -4.69 4.02 8.96
CA THR A 76 -4.56 3.30 7.69
C THR A 76 -3.67 2.09 7.83
N GLU A 77 -4.15 0.92 7.40
CA GLU A 77 -3.33 -0.29 7.35
C GLU A 77 -2.45 -0.25 6.11
N CYS A 78 -1.21 -0.71 6.23
CA CYS A 78 -0.28 -0.70 5.10
C CYS A 78 0.15 -2.11 4.72
N ILE A 79 0.05 -2.41 3.42
CA ILE A 79 0.59 -3.62 2.82
C ILE A 79 1.74 -3.15 1.91
N PHE A 80 2.96 -3.56 2.23
CA PHE A 80 4.12 -3.18 1.43
C PHE A 80 4.31 -4.11 0.26
N LEU A 81 4.63 -3.53 -0.90
CA LEU A 81 4.98 -4.27 -2.11
C LEU A 81 6.42 -3.93 -2.44
N THR A 82 7.24 -4.93 -2.75
CA THR A 82 8.64 -4.69 -3.07
C THR A 82 9.15 -5.72 -4.07
N ALA A 83 10.01 -5.28 -4.99
CA ALA A 83 10.71 -6.17 -5.92
C ALA A 83 11.97 -6.78 -5.31
N HIS A 84 12.35 -6.36 -4.11
CA HIS A 84 13.60 -6.78 -3.47
C HIS A 84 13.35 -7.54 -2.18
N ALA A 85 13.86 -8.77 -2.11
CA ALA A 85 13.83 -9.59 -0.90
C ALA A 85 14.92 -9.07 0.05
N ASP A 86 14.65 -7.93 0.70
CA ASP A 86 15.59 -7.25 1.57
C ASP A 86 15.17 -7.45 3.03
N PHE A 87 16.03 -8.11 3.79
CA PHE A 87 15.76 -8.40 5.20
C PHE A 87 15.56 -7.12 6.01
N TYR A 88 16.34 -6.09 5.72
CA TYR A 88 16.24 -4.81 6.43
C TYR A 88 14.87 -4.15 6.19
N TYR A 89 14.40 -4.16 4.95
CA TYR A 89 13.09 -3.60 4.63
C TYR A 89 11.97 -4.37 5.35
N ALA A 90 12.04 -5.69 5.34
CA ALA A 90 11.04 -6.52 6.01
C ALA A 90 11.02 -6.24 7.52
N LYS A 91 12.18 -6.11 8.13
CA LYS A 91 12.31 -5.80 9.55
C LYS A 91 11.71 -4.44 9.88
N GLU A 92 12.02 -3.42 9.08
CA GLU A 92 11.46 -2.08 9.30
C GLU A 92 9.95 -2.05 9.10
N ALA A 93 9.44 -2.77 8.11
CA ALA A 93 8.00 -2.85 7.88
C ALA A 93 7.28 -3.43 9.11
N VAL A 94 7.83 -4.47 9.71
CA VAL A 94 7.28 -5.05 10.94
C VAL A 94 7.35 -4.06 12.10
N ARG A 95 8.47 -3.39 12.28
CA ARG A 95 8.65 -2.40 13.36
C ARG A 95 7.64 -1.26 13.27
N LEU A 96 7.32 -0.83 12.06
CA LEU A 96 6.37 0.25 11.83
C LEU A 96 4.91 -0.20 11.95
N GLY A 97 4.69 -1.50 12.12
CA GLY A 97 3.34 -2.05 12.22
C GLY A 97 2.65 -2.26 10.89
N GLY A 98 3.42 -2.51 9.83
CA GLY A 98 2.85 -2.89 8.54
C GLY A 98 2.05 -4.17 8.65
N PHE A 99 0.94 -4.23 7.91
CA PHE A 99 0.06 -5.40 7.98
C PHE A 99 0.66 -6.59 7.25
N ASP A 100 1.25 -6.36 6.07
CA ASP A 100 1.82 -7.44 5.26
C ASP A 100 2.97 -6.89 4.42
N TYR A 101 3.76 -7.82 3.87
CA TYR A 101 4.94 -7.52 3.06
C TYR A 101 4.97 -8.52 1.93
N ILE A 102 4.72 -8.07 0.70
CA ILE A 102 4.54 -8.93 -0.47
C ILE A 102 5.67 -8.70 -1.45
N LEU A 103 6.37 -9.78 -1.81
CA LEU A 103 7.45 -9.73 -2.79
C LEU A 103 6.87 -9.78 -4.20
N GLN A 104 7.29 -8.86 -5.05
CA GLN A 104 6.86 -8.81 -6.45
C GLN A 104 7.88 -9.51 -7.36
N PRO A 105 7.41 -10.06 -8.50
CA PRO A 105 6.04 -10.03 -9.00
C PRO A 105 5.12 -10.96 -8.20
N ALA A 106 3.98 -10.42 -7.79
CA ALA A 106 2.96 -11.16 -7.05
C ALA A 106 1.72 -11.31 -7.92
N ARG A 107 0.99 -12.41 -7.73
CA ARG A 107 -0.29 -12.58 -8.42
C ARG A 107 -1.32 -11.64 -7.82
N TYR A 108 -2.24 -11.15 -8.65
CA TYR A 108 -3.29 -10.25 -8.15
C TYR A 108 -4.17 -10.95 -7.10
N GLU A 109 -4.34 -12.27 -7.20
CA GLU A 109 -5.06 -13.05 -6.20
C GLU A 109 -4.39 -12.97 -4.83
N ASP A 110 -3.06 -12.95 -4.78
CA ASP A 110 -2.33 -12.85 -3.52
C ASP A 110 -2.45 -11.46 -2.90
N ILE A 111 -2.41 -10.42 -3.74
CA ILE A 111 -2.63 -9.05 -3.29
C ILE A 111 -4.07 -8.90 -2.76
N GLN A 112 -5.04 -9.42 -3.50
CA GLN A 112 -6.44 -9.39 -3.09
C GLN A 112 -6.66 -10.10 -1.75
N ALA A 113 -6.05 -11.26 -1.56
CA ALA A 113 -6.15 -12.02 -0.32
C ALA A 113 -5.58 -11.24 0.86
N SER A 114 -4.46 -10.54 0.66
CA SER A 114 -3.84 -9.72 1.70
C SER A 114 -4.75 -8.54 2.08
N VAL A 115 -5.32 -7.87 1.07
CA VAL A 115 -6.27 -6.77 1.31
C VAL A 115 -7.47 -7.27 2.10
N LEU A 116 -8.02 -8.42 1.72
CA LEU A 116 -9.17 -9.01 2.41
C LEU A 116 -8.85 -9.29 3.88
N ARG A 117 -7.66 -9.84 4.16
CA ARG A 117 -7.25 -10.09 5.54
C ARG A 117 -7.12 -8.77 6.32
N ALA A 118 -6.61 -7.73 5.70
CA ALA A 118 -6.48 -6.42 6.35
C ALA A 118 -7.83 -5.80 6.67
N ILE A 119 -8.82 -5.99 5.79
CA ILE A 119 -10.19 -5.51 6.01
C ILE A 119 -10.79 -6.19 7.25
N HIS A 120 -10.51 -7.46 7.45
CA HIS A 120 -11.07 -8.26 8.56
C HIS A 120 -10.16 -8.32 9.78
N LYS A 121 -9.17 -7.48 9.84
CA LYS A 121 -8.26 -7.41 10.98
C LYS A 121 -8.98 -7.09 12.29
#